data_e398493cb2297df3988f7d762e5d5910
#
_entry.id   e398493cb2297df3988f7d762e5d5910
#
_cell.length_a   1.000
_cell.length_b   1.000
_cell.length_c   1.000
_cell.angle_alpha   90.00
_cell.angle_beta   90.00
_cell.angle_gamma   90.00
#
_symmetry.space_group_name_H-M   'P 1'
#
loop_
_entity.id
_entity.type
_entity.pdbx_description
1 polymer ?
#
loop_
_entity_poly.entity_id
_entity_poly.type
_entity_poly.pdbx_seq_one_letter_code
_entity_poly.pdbx_strand_id
1 'polypeptide(L)'
;MLVPDFLSSASTRFPDKPALLSGDLLISYRRFQLDVEAVARALAASGIVAGQSVGIFINQSASHWCVLLALLRLGAVSVSLTSRHQAEIQALPDLSFIVCSERDQPDCHETIRLIKINANWLSTPSNRGVRLPPPEEAEHHFGRICFTSGTSGKPKAVHLDAATLKRRLSKTAERSHLDAKSVLWCGIGPDSAYGFTAPVAAWLVGGSVCFATKPDKAYEDLTKSNVNVIIASPAALNSVLQESRGGAPTRLSGPVIVAGGRLSVRLRDLLLEKFCSEVLIAYGSSETGGITLADALVLDQHPGAIGSPFPDVQVQIVDANGRTLPPGTPGRLRAKTSSTAPGYLNDRVATALHFAEGWFYPGDIAQISYEGLIILLGREADTLNIGGVKLSATEIDEAARSQVGVEDACAIVLPDRGEGVRLAIAVAGQMDAIRSLPPQLRATMPGLPPFSVVPVSLVPRNSMGKVNREEFAQEIAELLHNPEAAAAVSGFSIIQD
;
A
#
# COMPACT_ATOMS: atom_id res chain seq x y z
N MET A 1 -22.60 14.52 8.40
CA MET A 1 -21.77 14.09 9.54
C MET A 1 -20.40 14.70 9.39
N LEU A 2 -19.86 15.35 10.42
CA LEU A 2 -18.52 15.90 10.43
C LEU A 2 -17.51 14.76 10.65
N VAL A 3 -16.43 14.74 9.87
CA VAL A 3 -15.42 13.68 9.99
C VAL A 3 -14.74 13.66 11.36
N PRO A 4 -14.37 14.81 11.98
CA PRO A 4 -13.80 14.81 13.33
C PRO A 4 -14.73 14.30 14.44
N ASP A 5 -16.04 14.21 14.19
CA ASP A 5 -17.03 13.78 15.16
C ASP A 5 -17.69 12.43 14.85
N PHE A 6 -17.19 11.71 13.84
CA PHE A 6 -17.85 10.48 13.40
C PHE A 6 -17.92 9.38 14.47
N LEU A 7 -16.90 9.29 15.35
CA LEU A 7 -16.90 8.31 16.44
C LEU A 7 -18.00 8.60 17.49
N SER A 8 -18.26 9.87 17.79
CA SER A 8 -19.37 10.26 18.68
C SER A 8 -20.72 9.83 18.11
N SER A 9 -20.93 10.10 16.81
CA SER A 9 -22.13 9.67 16.10
C SER A 9 -22.26 8.14 16.05
N ALA A 10 -21.17 7.42 15.76
CA ALA A 10 -21.17 5.96 15.73
C ALA A 10 -21.34 5.33 17.12
N SER A 11 -20.72 5.92 18.17
CA SER A 11 -20.89 5.50 19.57
C SER A 11 -22.33 5.66 20.06
N THR A 12 -23.01 6.71 19.65
CA THR A 12 -24.43 6.91 19.97
C THR A 12 -25.31 5.84 19.29
N ARG A 13 -24.99 5.50 18.04
CA ARG A 13 -25.79 4.56 17.25
C ARG A 13 -25.49 3.09 17.57
N PHE A 14 -24.22 2.77 17.90
CA PHE A 14 -23.74 1.42 18.10
C PHE A 14 -22.86 1.28 19.36
N PRO A 15 -23.32 1.69 20.57
CA PRO A 15 -22.46 1.89 21.74
C PRO A 15 -21.68 0.64 22.14
N ASP A 16 -22.31 -0.52 22.13
CA ASP A 16 -21.73 -1.76 22.65
C ASP A 16 -21.16 -2.67 21.54
N LYS A 17 -21.31 -2.24 20.27
CA LYS A 17 -20.72 -2.96 19.14
C LYS A 17 -19.20 -2.83 19.16
N PRO A 18 -18.43 -3.90 18.88
CA PRO A 18 -16.98 -3.79 18.69
C PRO A 18 -16.65 -2.84 17.53
N ALA A 19 -15.85 -1.82 17.81
CA ALA A 19 -15.28 -0.93 16.79
C ALA A 19 -13.90 -1.48 16.36
N LEU A 20 -13.10 -1.98 17.33
CA LEU A 20 -11.76 -2.49 17.10
C LEU A 20 -11.60 -3.87 17.71
N LEU A 21 -11.04 -4.79 16.91
CA LEU A 21 -10.72 -6.16 17.30
C LEU A 21 -9.21 -6.41 17.11
N SER A 22 -8.55 -7.09 18.06
CA SER A 22 -7.15 -7.50 17.92
C SER A 22 -6.88 -8.68 18.84
N GLY A 23 -6.87 -9.90 18.33
CA GLY A 23 -6.84 -11.12 19.13
C GLY A 23 -8.02 -11.20 20.10
N ASP A 24 -7.73 -11.23 21.41
CA ASP A 24 -8.75 -11.21 22.49
C ASP A 24 -9.25 -9.80 22.85
N LEU A 25 -8.59 -8.77 22.33
CA LEU A 25 -8.96 -7.39 22.61
C LEU A 25 -10.20 -7.00 21.79
N LEU A 26 -11.28 -6.65 22.47
CA LEU A 26 -12.49 -6.09 21.90
C LEU A 26 -12.73 -4.71 22.50
N ILE A 27 -12.71 -3.69 21.66
CA ILE A 27 -12.99 -2.31 22.07
C ILE A 27 -14.31 -1.87 21.42
N SER A 28 -15.33 -1.62 22.25
CA SER A 28 -16.63 -1.13 21.75
C SER A 28 -16.54 0.32 21.25
N TYR A 29 -17.49 0.75 20.41
CA TYR A 29 -17.55 2.13 19.93
C TYR A 29 -17.56 3.15 21.06
N ARG A 30 -18.33 2.90 22.13
CA ARG A 30 -18.37 3.75 23.32
C ARG A 30 -17.01 3.87 23.97
N ARG A 31 -16.31 2.76 24.16
CA ARG A 31 -14.99 2.75 24.77
C ARG A 31 -13.96 3.43 23.85
N PHE A 32 -14.00 3.13 22.56
CA PHE A 32 -13.06 3.69 21.59
C PHE A 32 -13.19 5.21 21.47
N GLN A 33 -14.43 5.73 21.45
CA GLN A 33 -14.68 7.17 21.46
C GLN A 33 -14.11 7.84 22.72
N LEU A 34 -14.33 7.26 23.91
CA LEU A 34 -13.79 7.79 25.16
C LEU A 34 -12.26 7.80 25.18
N ASP A 35 -11.62 6.72 24.67
CA ASP A 35 -10.18 6.61 24.57
C ASP A 35 -9.60 7.65 23.60
N VAL A 36 -10.19 7.80 22.42
CA VAL A 36 -9.79 8.81 21.42
C VAL A 36 -9.93 10.23 21.98
N GLU A 37 -11.01 10.56 22.68
CA GLU A 37 -11.16 11.87 23.30
C GLU A 37 -10.17 12.11 24.43
N ALA A 38 -9.87 11.11 25.25
CA ALA A 38 -8.88 11.23 26.31
C ALA A 38 -7.48 11.53 25.72
N VAL A 39 -7.09 10.80 24.68
CA VAL A 39 -5.84 11.03 23.96
C VAL A 39 -5.84 12.40 23.27
N ALA A 40 -6.95 12.81 22.65
CA ALA A 40 -7.06 14.14 22.04
C ALA A 40 -6.83 15.27 23.05
N ARG A 41 -7.43 15.18 24.27
CA ARG A 41 -7.18 16.16 25.35
C ARG A 41 -5.71 16.15 25.80
N ALA A 42 -5.07 15.00 25.90
CA ALA A 42 -3.67 14.89 26.28
C ALA A 42 -2.74 15.52 25.21
N LEU A 43 -3.04 15.30 23.93
CA LEU A 43 -2.32 15.90 22.82
C LEU A 43 -2.50 17.42 22.79
N ALA A 44 -3.73 17.92 23.00
CA ALA A 44 -4.00 19.35 23.11
C ALA A 44 -3.26 19.99 24.30
N ALA A 45 -3.24 19.32 25.46
CA ALA A 45 -2.47 19.75 26.63
C ALA A 45 -0.95 19.79 26.37
N SER A 46 -0.46 18.98 25.43
CA SER A 46 0.94 18.97 24.99
C SER A 46 1.26 20.09 23.99
N GLY A 47 0.27 20.90 23.59
CA GLY A 47 0.42 22.05 22.70
C GLY A 47 0.11 21.78 21.24
N ILE A 48 -0.48 20.63 20.89
CA ILE A 48 -0.94 20.36 19.52
C ILE A 48 -2.23 21.13 19.26
N VAL A 49 -2.27 21.86 18.14
CA VAL A 49 -3.42 22.64 17.69
C VAL A 49 -3.85 22.22 16.28
N ALA A 50 -5.06 22.64 15.86
CA ALA A 50 -5.59 22.37 14.53
C ALA A 50 -4.64 22.85 13.41
N GLY A 51 -4.53 22.09 12.33
CA GLY A 51 -3.67 22.38 11.18
C GLY A 51 -2.20 22.01 11.34
N GLN A 52 -1.72 21.70 12.55
CA GLN A 52 -0.34 21.28 12.75
C GLN A 52 -0.07 19.86 12.23
N SER A 53 1.10 19.67 11.61
CA SER A 53 1.58 18.35 11.20
C SER A 53 2.18 17.58 12.37
N VAL A 54 1.69 16.37 12.60
CA VAL A 54 2.08 15.51 13.74
C VAL A 54 2.40 14.09 13.24
N GLY A 55 3.62 13.64 13.52
CA GLY A 55 4.07 12.27 13.26
C GLY A 55 3.52 11.29 14.29
N ILE A 56 3.27 10.06 13.86
CA ILE A 56 2.87 8.95 14.73
C ILE A 56 3.87 7.83 14.50
N PHE A 57 4.72 7.57 15.49
CA PHE A 57 5.73 6.50 15.46
C PHE A 57 5.38 5.46 16.54
N ILE A 58 4.38 4.64 16.26
CA ILE A 58 3.82 3.64 17.17
C ILE A 58 3.57 2.35 16.40
N ASN A 59 4.19 1.25 16.82
CA ASN A 59 4.06 -0.06 16.15
C ASN A 59 2.78 -0.81 16.56
N GLN A 60 2.23 -0.56 17.76
CA GLN A 60 1.00 -1.21 18.21
C GLN A 60 -0.23 -0.60 17.53
N SER A 61 -0.96 -1.41 16.74
CA SER A 61 -2.09 -0.95 15.93
C SER A 61 -3.17 -0.21 16.72
N ALA A 62 -3.66 -0.74 17.83
CA ALA A 62 -4.71 -0.10 18.61
C ALA A 62 -4.32 1.30 19.12
N SER A 63 -3.10 1.44 19.67
CA SER A 63 -2.56 2.73 20.14
C SER A 63 -2.33 3.69 18.98
N HIS A 64 -1.79 3.20 17.86
CA HIS A 64 -1.59 3.99 16.65
C HIS A 64 -2.89 4.62 16.16
N TRP A 65 -3.94 3.79 16.01
CA TRP A 65 -5.24 4.27 15.53
C TRP A 65 -5.93 5.19 16.54
N CYS A 66 -5.78 4.95 17.85
CA CYS A 66 -6.30 5.86 18.86
C CYS A 66 -5.67 7.26 18.75
N VAL A 67 -4.33 7.34 18.60
CA VAL A 67 -3.60 8.61 18.40
C VAL A 67 -4.00 9.25 17.06
N LEU A 68 -4.08 8.46 15.98
CA LEU A 68 -4.43 8.95 14.66
C LEU A 68 -5.82 9.60 14.66
N LEU A 69 -6.82 8.93 15.24
CA LEU A 69 -8.17 9.47 15.34
C LEU A 69 -8.27 10.64 16.33
N ALA A 70 -7.44 10.67 17.37
CA ALA A 70 -7.33 11.80 18.27
C ALA A 70 -6.79 13.06 17.56
N LEU A 71 -5.79 12.91 16.68
CA LEU A 71 -5.29 14.01 15.84
C LEU A 71 -6.37 14.48 14.86
N LEU A 72 -7.09 13.56 14.24
CA LEU A 72 -8.24 13.90 13.39
C LEU A 72 -9.31 14.67 14.17
N ARG A 73 -9.60 14.25 15.42
CA ARG A 73 -10.57 14.95 16.32
C ARG A 73 -10.10 16.36 16.66
N LEU A 74 -8.80 16.61 16.75
CA LEU A 74 -8.19 17.91 16.98
C LEU A 74 -8.13 18.80 15.75
N GLY A 75 -8.38 18.26 14.55
CA GLY A 75 -8.16 18.97 13.30
C GLY A 75 -6.68 19.06 12.92
N ALA A 76 -5.80 18.23 13.47
CA ALA A 76 -4.39 18.19 13.11
C ALA A 76 -4.14 17.39 11.82
N VAL A 77 -3.00 17.65 11.18
CA VAL A 77 -2.53 16.88 10.01
C VAL A 77 -1.67 15.73 10.51
N SER A 78 -2.13 14.50 10.31
CA SER A 78 -1.45 13.31 10.80
C SER A 78 -0.53 12.70 9.75
N VAL A 79 0.60 12.09 10.16
CA VAL A 79 1.46 11.27 9.31
C VAL A 79 1.91 10.02 10.07
N SER A 80 1.64 8.83 9.53
CA SER A 80 2.14 7.57 10.10
C SER A 80 3.59 7.36 9.68
N LEU A 81 4.45 7.12 10.66
CA LEU A 81 5.88 6.93 10.49
C LEU A 81 6.28 5.52 10.93
N THR A 82 7.23 4.95 10.24
CA THR A 82 7.88 3.68 10.59
C THR A 82 9.39 3.87 10.54
N SER A 83 10.16 2.89 10.99
CA SER A 83 11.63 2.91 10.87
C SER A 83 12.14 3.12 9.44
N ARG A 84 11.32 2.77 8.44
CA ARG A 84 11.63 2.97 7.01
C ARG A 84 11.57 4.43 6.57
N HIS A 85 10.83 5.29 7.31
CA HIS A 85 10.65 6.70 7.00
C HIS A 85 11.66 7.61 7.73
N GLN A 86 12.76 7.02 8.23
CA GLN A 86 13.74 7.77 9.03
C GLN A 86 14.37 8.94 8.25
N ALA A 87 14.68 8.73 6.97
CA ALA A 87 15.23 9.78 6.11
C ALA A 87 14.15 10.83 5.73
N GLU A 88 12.89 10.40 5.56
CA GLU A 88 11.78 11.26 5.17
C GLU A 88 11.30 12.14 6.33
N ILE A 89 11.47 11.74 7.59
CA ILE A 89 11.12 12.55 8.77
C ILE A 89 11.78 13.93 8.69
N GLN A 90 13.04 13.98 8.27
CA GLN A 90 13.80 15.22 8.15
C GLN A 90 13.34 16.10 6.97
N ALA A 91 12.72 15.49 5.97
CA ALA A 91 12.25 16.16 4.76
C ALA A 91 10.79 16.65 4.85
N LEU A 92 10.05 16.24 5.90
CA LEU A 92 8.67 16.67 6.09
C LEU A 92 8.61 18.13 6.55
N PRO A 93 7.91 19.01 5.80
CA PRO A 93 7.74 20.39 6.21
C PRO A 93 6.87 20.46 7.46
N ASP A 94 7.18 21.42 8.33
CA ASP A 94 6.36 21.81 9.48
C ASP A 94 6.04 20.67 10.46
N LEU A 95 6.82 19.58 10.45
CA LEU A 95 6.71 18.51 11.43
C LEU A 95 7.29 18.98 12.78
N SER A 96 6.41 19.42 13.68
CA SER A 96 6.82 19.97 14.98
C SER A 96 6.75 18.96 16.11
N PHE A 97 5.96 17.90 15.95
CA PHE A 97 5.71 16.89 16.98
C PHE A 97 5.74 15.48 16.39
N ILE A 98 6.27 14.53 17.16
CA ILE A 98 6.09 13.10 16.90
C ILE A 98 5.55 12.45 18.18
N VAL A 99 4.41 11.77 18.06
CA VAL A 99 3.86 10.92 19.12
C VAL A 99 4.47 9.53 18.97
N CYS A 100 5.15 9.06 20.01
CA CYS A 100 5.83 7.76 20.01
C CYS A 100 5.55 6.98 21.31
N SER A 101 5.89 5.70 21.33
CA SER A 101 5.87 4.91 22.56
C SER A 101 7.14 5.18 23.38
N GLU A 102 7.13 4.79 24.67
CA GLU A 102 8.34 4.89 25.50
C GLU A 102 9.49 4.00 25.00
N ARG A 103 9.15 2.90 24.30
CA ARG A 103 10.11 1.89 23.83
C ARG A 103 10.63 2.16 22.42
N ASP A 104 9.75 2.69 21.55
CA ASP A 104 10.07 2.93 20.14
C ASP A 104 10.13 4.45 19.91
N GLN A 105 11.32 4.98 19.72
CA GLN A 105 11.54 6.40 19.45
C GLN A 105 12.25 6.54 18.10
N PRO A 106 11.81 7.45 17.22
CA PRO A 106 12.52 7.74 16.00
C PRO A 106 13.78 8.57 16.31
N ASP A 107 14.79 8.44 15.48
CA ASP A 107 15.86 9.42 15.39
C ASP A 107 15.33 10.62 14.59
N CYS A 108 15.32 11.81 15.18
CA CYS A 108 14.76 13.01 14.57
C CYS A 108 15.55 14.25 14.99
N HIS A 109 15.38 15.33 14.20
CA HIS A 109 16.03 16.60 14.48
C HIS A 109 15.57 17.17 15.84
N GLU A 110 16.46 17.87 16.55
CA GLU A 110 16.22 18.44 17.90
C GLU A 110 15.03 19.42 17.94
N THR A 111 14.66 20.02 16.81
CA THR A 111 13.50 20.90 16.70
C THR A 111 12.16 20.17 16.78
N ILE A 112 12.14 18.84 16.60
CA ILE A 112 10.94 18.02 16.66
C ILE A 112 10.72 17.56 18.10
N ARG A 113 9.60 17.96 18.70
CA ARG A 113 9.24 17.56 20.06
C ARG A 113 8.63 16.16 20.09
N LEU A 114 9.28 15.24 20.81
CA LEU A 114 8.73 13.90 21.05
C LEU A 114 7.70 13.93 22.19
N ILE A 115 6.52 13.37 21.91
CA ILE A 115 5.45 13.19 22.89
C ILE A 115 5.31 11.69 23.14
N LYS A 116 5.72 11.26 24.36
CA LYS A 116 5.70 9.84 24.74
C LYS A 116 4.35 9.47 25.31
N ILE A 117 3.69 8.51 24.70
CA ILE A 117 2.43 7.97 25.23
C ILE A 117 2.71 6.77 26.16
N ASN A 118 1.92 6.69 27.23
CA ASN A 118 1.91 5.56 28.15
C ASN A 118 0.45 5.18 28.52
N ALA A 119 0.28 4.07 29.25
CA ALA A 119 -1.03 3.58 29.64
C ALA A 119 -1.88 4.57 30.47
N ASN A 120 -1.21 5.52 31.15
CA ASN A 120 -1.88 6.50 31.99
C ASN A 120 -2.68 7.54 31.17
N TRP A 121 -2.40 7.70 29.87
CA TRP A 121 -3.13 8.63 29.01
C TRP A 121 -4.63 8.31 28.91
N LEU A 122 -4.99 7.03 29.00
CA LEU A 122 -6.38 6.56 28.94
C LEU A 122 -7.10 6.69 30.30
N SER A 123 -6.33 6.78 31.40
CA SER A 123 -6.85 6.73 32.78
C SER A 123 -6.68 8.04 33.58
N THR A 124 -5.97 9.04 33.05
CA THR A 124 -5.61 10.24 33.82
C THR A 124 -6.76 11.27 33.82
N PRO A 125 -7.35 11.59 34.99
CA PRO A 125 -8.35 12.65 35.12
C PRO A 125 -7.82 14.06 34.84
N SER A 126 -6.50 14.24 34.82
CA SER A 126 -5.81 15.54 34.78
C SER A 126 -6.11 16.41 33.56
N ASN A 127 -6.57 15.82 32.45
CA ASN A 127 -6.84 16.55 31.23
C ASN A 127 -8.33 16.87 31.01
N ARG A 128 -9.20 16.62 31.99
CA ARG A 128 -10.66 16.89 31.88
C ARG A 128 -10.99 18.37 31.66
N GLY A 129 -10.13 19.30 32.11
CA GLY A 129 -10.30 20.73 31.90
C GLY A 129 -9.90 21.25 30.51
N VAL A 130 -9.22 20.45 29.73
CA VAL A 130 -8.79 20.85 28.37
C VAL A 130 -9.97 20.74 27.41
N ARG A 131 -10.37 21.88 26.84
CA ARG A 131 -11.41 21.91 25.80
C ARG A 131 -10.84 21.47 24.46
N LEU A 132 -11.53 20.54 23.80
CA LEU A 132 -11.26 20.20 22.41
C LEU A 132 -11.92 21.25 21.49
N PRO A 133 -11.36 21.51 20.32
CA PRO A 133 -11.98 22.39 19.34
C PRO A 133 -13.38 21.86 18.97
N PRO A 134 -14.33 22.74 18.63
CA PRO A 134 -15.59 22.30 18.05
C PRO A 134 -15.35 21.45 16.80
N PRO A 135 -16.14 20.38 16.56
CA PRO A 135 -15.96 19.54 15.37
C PRO A 135 -16.02 20.32 14.04
N GLU A 136 -16.79 21.40 13.99
CA GLU A 136 -16.90 22.29 12.83
C GLU A 136 -15.58 23.01 12.54
N GLU A 137 -14.85 23.44 13.55
CA GLU A 137 -13.53 24.06 13.41
C GLU A 137 -12.51 23.02 12.97
N ALA A 138 -12.47 21.86 13.62
CA ALA A 138 -11.58 20.77 13.26
C ALA A 138 -11.80 20.27 11.82
N GLU A 139 -13.05 20.31 11.32
CA GLU A 139 -13.42 19.89 9.94
C GLU A 139 -12.71 20.68 8.84
N HIS A 140 -12.25 21.88 9.11
CA HIS A 140 -11.56 22.72 8.13
C HIS A 140 -10.04 22.50 8.10
N HIS A 141 -9.48 21.88 9.13
CA HIS A 141 -8.02 21.85 9.34
C HIS A 141 -7.42 20.46 9.33
N PHE A 142 -8.23 19.39 9.58
CA PHE A 142 -7.67 18.05 9.60
C PHE A 142 -7.09 17.66 8.24
N GLY A 143 -6.05 16.85 8.27
CA GLY A 143 -5.41 16.39 7.05
C GLY A 143 -4.61 15.12 7.28
N ARG A 144 -4.08 14.61 6.19
CA ARG A 144 -3.23 13.42 6.20
C ARG A 144 -2.06 13.58 5.24
N ILE A 145 -0.87 13.29 5.73
CA ILE A 145 0.29 13.07 4.86
C ILE A 145 0.48 11.57 4.68
N CYS A 146 0.49 11.12 3.43
CA CYS A 146 0.74 9.75 3.04
C CYS A 146 2.02 9.66 2.24
N PHE A 147 2.80 8.60 2.48
CA PHE A 147 3.95 8.30 1.64
C PHE A 147 3.53 7.43 0.45
N THR A 148 4.16 7.68 -0.69
CA THR A 148 4.02 6.86 -1.89
C THR A 148 5.34 6.16 -2.14
N SER A 149 5.29 4.90 -2.54
CA SER A 149 6.48 4.20 -3.02
C SER A 149 6.87 4.77 -4.39
N GLY A 150 7.69 5.82 -4.39
CA GLY A 150 8.21 6.40 -5.64
C GLY A 150 8.96 5.37 -6.48
N THR A 151 8.83 5.44 -7.80
CA THR A 151 9.62 4.65 -8.75
C THR A 151 11.12 4.99 -8.70
N SER A 152 11.47 6.14 -8.13
CA SER A 152 12.85 6.62 -7.90
C SER A 152 13.49 6.13 -6.61
N GLY A 153 12.89 5.16 -5.91
CA GLY A 153 13.40 4.61 -4.65
C GLY A 153 13.13 5.46 -3.41
N LYS A 154 12.99 6.77 -3.52
CA LYS A 154 12.66 7.65 -2.39
C LYS A 154 11.14 7.82 -2.26
N PRO A 155 10.56 7.58 -1.08
CA PRO A 155 9.15 7.85 -0.84
C PRO A 155 8.82 9.32 -1.07
N LYS A 156 7.69 9.58 -1.75
CA LYS A 156 7.18 10.93 -1.97
C LYS A 156 6.01 11.18 -1.04
N ALA A 157 5.93 12.36 -0.43
CA ALA A 157 4.85 12.71 0.48
C ALA A 157 3.71 13.42 -0.26
N VAL A 158 2.49 12.93 -0.07
CA VAL A 158 1.25 13.55 -0.58
C VAL A 158 0.44 14.07 0.58
N HIS A 159 0.07 15.34 0.54
CA HIS A 159 -0.85 15.91 1.51
C HIS A 159 -2.29 15.82 1.00
N LEU A 160 -3.13 15.18 1.78
CA LEU A 160 -4.57 15.09 1.59
C LEU A 160 -5.24 16.03 2.60
N ASP A 161 -5.76 17.13 2.11
CA ASP A 161 -6.51 18.09 2.93
C ASP A 161 -7.88 17.55 3.37
N ALA A 162 -8.54 18.24 4.26
CA ALA A 162 -9.83 17.88 4.81
C ALA A 162 -10.89 17.62 3.73
N ALA A 163 -10.95 18.48 2.72
CA ALA A 163 -11.92 18.34 1.63
C ALA A 163 -11.67 17.11 0.77
N THR A 164 -10.42 16.83 0.46
CA THR A 164 -10.01 15.62 -0.28
C THR A 164 -10.27 14.36 0.53
N LEU A 165 -9.91 14.35 1.83
CA LEU A 165 -10.17 13.20 2.71
C LEU A 165 -11.65 12.91 2.86
N LYS A 166 -12.48 13.93 3.07
CA LYS A 166 -13.93 13.77 3.19
C LYS A 166 -14.54 13.10 1.94
N ARG A 167 -14.14 13.55 0.74
CA ARG A 167 -14.56 12.93 -0.52
C ARG A 167 -14.09 11.48 -0.61
N ARG A 168 -12.82 11.20 -0.27
CA ARG A 168 -12.25 9.86 -0.34
C ARG A 168 -12.89 8.90 0.63
N LEU A 169 -13.13 9.30 1.87
CA LEU A 169 -13.74 8.47 2.89
C LEU A 169 -15.15 8.01 2.48
N SER A 170 -15.98 8.93 2.00
CA SER A 170 -17.33 8.59 1.49
C SER A 170 -17.25 7.59 0.33
N LYS A 171 -16.38 7.85 -0.65
CA LYS A 171 -16.23 6.97 -1.82
C LYS A 171 -15.57 5.63 -1.48
N THR A 172 -14.68 5.59 -0.50
CA THR A 172 -14.06 4.33 -0.06
C THR A 172 -15.09 3.39 0.53
N ALA A 173 -16.00 3.89 1.38
CA ALA A 173 -17.07 3.07 1.95
C ALA A 173 -17.96 2.47 0.85
N GLU A 174 -18.41 3.31 -0.09
CA GLU A 174 -19.26 2.90 -1.21
C GLU A 174 -18.56 1.88 -2.11
N ARG A 175 -17.35 2.21 -2.58
CA ARG A 175 -16.60 1.41 -3.56
C ARG A 175 -16.04 0.10 -3.00
N SER A 176 -15.82 0.02 -1.68
CA SER A 176 -15.39 -1.20 -1.01
C SER A 176 -16.55 -1.98 -0.39
N HIS A 177 -17.79 -1.61 -0.71
CA HIS A 177 -19.02 -2.24 -0.22
C HIS A 177 -19.07 -2.36 1.31
N LEU A 178 -18.55 -1.35 2.04
CA LEU A 178 -18.51 -1.34 3.48
C LEU A 178 -19.85 -0.85 4.06
N ASP A 179 -20.33 -1.55 5.06
CA ASP A 179 -21.55 -1.25 5.79
C ASP A 179 -21.40 -1.49 7.31
N ALA A 180 -22.49 -1.31 8.05
CA ALA A 180 -22.49 -1.55 9.49
C ALA A 180 -22.29 -3.03 9.88
N LYS A 181 -22.39 -4.00 8.97
CA LYS A 181 -22.14 -5.42 9.23
C LYS A 181 -20.71 -5.82 8.90
N SER A 182 -19.95 -4.95 8.24
CA SER A 182 -18.59 -5.23 7.84
C SER A 182 -17.68 -5.39 9.05
N VAL A 183 -16.87 -6.45 9.03
CA VAL A 183 -15.71 -6.66 9.87
C VAL A 183 -14.51 -6.65 8.94
N LEU A 184 -13.86 -5.50 8.83
CA LEU A 184 -12.78 -5.26 7.90
C LEU A 184 -11.43 -5.69 8.49
N TRP A 185 -10.63 -6.42 7.73
CA TRP A 185 -9.18 -6.46 7.91
C TRP A 185 -8.49 -5.70 6.78
N CYS A 186 -7.65 -4.73 7.15
CA CYS A 186 -6.84 -3.99 6.21
C CYS A 186 -5.36 -4.39 6.36
N GLY A 187 -4.87 -5.19 5.42
CA GLY A 187 -3.46 -5.62 5.33
C GLY A 187 -2.58 -4.62 4.57
N ILE A 188 -3.04 -3.37 4.43
CA ILE A 188 -2.27 -2.25 3.87
C ILE A 188 -1.94 -1.29 5.02
N GLY A 189 -0.68 -0.86 5.09
CA GLY A 189 -0.21 0.00 6.19
C GLY A 189 -0.92 1.35 6.26
N PRO A 190 -1.10 1.90 7.48
CA PRO A 190 -1.75 3.19 7.68
C PRO A 190 -0.95 4.37 7.13
N ASP A 191 0.32 4.19 6.78
CA ASP A 191 1.19 5.16 6.11
C ASP A 191 0.76 5.49 4.69
N SER A 192 0.01 4.60 4.03
CA SER A 192 -0.59 4.80 2.71
C SER A 192 -1.98 5.44 2.77
N ALA A 193 -2.43 6.02 1.66
CA ALA A 193 -3.76 6.64 1.59
C ALA A 193 -4.90 5.62 1.75
N TYR A 194 -4.81 4.45 1.09
CA TYR A 194 -5.86 3.44 1.17
C TYR A 194 -5.85 2.71 2.51
N GLY A 195 -4.67 2.42 3.07
CA GLY A 195 -4.53 1.84 4.40
C GLY A 195 -5.05 2.73 5.52
N PHE A 196 -5.13 4.06 5.29
CA PHE A 196 -5.80 4.99 6.18
C PHE A 196 -7.31 5.08 5.89
N THR A 197 -7.70 5.28 4.63
CA THR A 197 -9.11 5.58 4.30
C THR A 197 -10.03 4.37 4.50
N ALA A 198 -9.56 3.14 4.28
CA ALA A 198 -10.42 1.96 4.41
C ALA A 198 -10.86 1.67 5.85
N PRO A 199 -10.00 1.64 6.88
CA PRO A 199 -10.43 1.50 8.27
C PRO A 199 -11.33 2.65 8.74
N VAL A 200 -10.98 3.91 8.41
CA VAL A 200 -11.82 5.05 8.80
C VAL A 200 -13.17 5.00 8.12
N ALA A 201 -13.24 4.60 6.84
CA ALA A 201 -14.50 4.43 6.12
C ALA A 201 -15.38 3.32 6.73
N ALA A 202 -14.76 2.20 7.19
CA ALA A 202 -15.48 1.14 7.88
C ALA A 202 -16.12 1.66 9.19
N TRP A 203 -15.37 2.40 10.01
CA TRP A 203 -15.93 3.01 11.23
C TRP A 203 -16.99 4.08 10.95
N LEU A 204 -16.82 4.87 9.88
CA LEU A 204 -17.82 5.87 9.47
C LEU A 204 -19.19 5.27 9.19
N VAL A 205 -19.23 4.08 8.62
CA VAL A 205 -20.51 3.38 8.34
C VAL A 205 -20.96 2.46 9.49
N GLY A 206 -20.23 2.43 10.61
CA GLY A 206 -20.54 1.61 11.78
C GLY A 206 -20.04 0.17 11.70
N GLY A 207 -19.09 -0.11 10.81
CA GLY A 207 -18.39 -1.40 10.70
C GLY A 207 -17.37 -1.60 11.84
N SER A 208 -16.76 -2.77 11.90
CA SER A 208 -15.68 -3.11 12.82
C SER A 208 -14.37 -3.25 12.04
N VAL A 209 -13.23 -2.99 12.70
CA VAL A 209 -11.91 -3.19 12.08
C VAL A 209 -11.10 -4.16 12.92
N CYS A 210 -10.58 -5.20 12.30
CA CYS A 210 -9.69 -6.20 12.89
C CYS A 210 -8.23 -5.85 12.56
N PHE A 211 -7.36 -5.93 13.55
CA PHE A 211 -5.92 -5.80 13.41
C PHE A 211 -5.24 -7.08 13.88
N ALA A 212 -4.28 -7.57 13.11
CA ALA A 212 -3.46 -8.70 13.53
C ALA A 212 -2.63 -8.32 14.77
N THR A 213 -2.57 -9.22 15.74
CA THR A 213 -1.76 -9.07 16.96
C THR A 213 -0.27 -9.10 16.64
N LYS A 214 0.09 -9.94 15.67
CA LYS A 214 1.42 -10.08 15.09
C LYS A 214 1.31 -10.42 13.60
N PRO A 215 2.34 -10.15 12.78
CA PRO A 215 2.32 -10.50 11.37
C PRO A 215 2.09 -12.00 11.10
N ASP A 216 2.65 -12.87 11.95
CA ASP A 216 2.57 -14.34 11.88
C ASP A 216 1.30 -14.93 12.53
N LYS A 217 0.36 -14.09 12.95
CA LYS A 217 -0.93 -14.48 13.52
C LYS A 217 -2.14 -13.89 12.80
N ALA A 218 -1.90 -13.32 11.63
CA ALA A 218 -2.95 -12.64 10.90
C ALA A 218 -4.11 -13.60 10.56
N TYR A 219 -3.83 -14.79 10.09
CA TYR A 219 -4.86 -15.79 9.76
C TYR A 219 -5.71 -16.21 10.97
N GLU A 220 -5.08 -16.47 12.12
CA GLU A 220 -5.76 -16.81 13.36
C GLU A 220 -6.71 -15.69 13.81
N ASP A 221 -6.20 -14.45 13.83
CA ASP A 221 -6.95 -13.28 14.28
C ASP A 221 -8.12 -12.94 13.34
N LEU A 222 -7.91 -13.08 12.02
CA LEU A 222 -8.95 -12.93 11.00
C LEU A 222 -10.12 -13.90 11.21
N THR A 223 -9.80 -15.17 11.43
CA THR A 223 -10.79 -16.24 11.64
C THR A 223 -11.55 -16.02 12.93
N LYS A 224 -10.83 -15.74 14.03
CA LYS A 224 -11.41 -15.52 15.37
C LYS A 224 -12.34 -14.30 15.38
N SER A 225 -12.00 -13.26 14.63
CA SER A 225 -12.79 -12.03 14.56
C SER A 225 -13.96 -12.10 13.57
N ASN A 226 -14.18 -13.23 12.89
CA ASN A 226 -15.19 -13.36 11.84
C ASN A 226 -15.09 -12.25 10.77
N VAL A 227 -13.87 -11.96 10.31
CA VAL A 227 -13.62 -10.99 9.25
C VAL A 227 -14.40 -11.39 8.00
N ASN A 228 -15.12 -10.44 7.42
CA ASN A 228 -15.94 -10.64 6.23
C ASN A 228 -15.62 -9.69 5.08
N VAL A 229 -14.68 -8.75 5.26
CA VAL A 229 -14.11 -7.94 4.19
C VAL A 229 -12.61 -7.87 4.40
N ILE A 230 -11.84 -8.18 3.36
CA ILE A 230 -10.38 -8.01 3.35
C ILE A 230 -9.99 -6.99 2.30
N ILE A 231 -9.12 -6.06 2.68
CA ILE A 231 -8.43 -5.15 1.76
C ILE A 231 -6.93 -5.32 2.01
N ALA A 232 -6.21 -5.93 1.06
CA ALA A 232 -4.81 -6.24 1.28
C ALA A 232 -3.96 -6.23 0.00
N SER A 233 -2.64 -6.13 0.18
CA SER A 233 -1.69 -6.31 -0.91
C SER A 233 -1.50 -7.80 -1.23
N PRO A 234 -1.06 -8.14 -2.47
CA PRO A 234 -0.72 -9.52 -2.81
C PRO A 234 0.30 -10.14 -1.85
N ALA A 235 1.27 -9.36 -1.36
CA ALA A 235 2.26 -9.82 -0.41
C ALA A 235 1.62 -10.20 0.94
N ALA A 236 0.76 -9.34 1.50
CA ALA A 236 0.06 -9.63 2.76
C ALA A 236 -0.84 -10.86 2.64
N LEU A 237 -1.54 -11.03 1.49
CA LEU A 237 -2.39 -12.21 1.25
C LEU A 237 -1.58 -13.49 1.13
N ASN A 238 -0.42 -13.45 0.48
CA ASN A 238 0.48 -14.61 0.43
C ASN A 238 0.95 -15.03 1.84
N SER A 239 1.30 -14.06 2.71
CA SER A 239 1.67 -14.37 4.10
C SER A 239 0.53 -15.05 4.84
N VAL A 240 -0.69 -14.51 4.76
CA VAL A 240 -1.88 -15.11 5.39
C VAL A 240 -2.18 -16.53 4.86
N LEU A 241 -2.03 -16.74 3.53
CA LEU A 241 -2.20 -18.07 2.95
C LEU A 241 -1.11 -19.07 3.37
N GLN A 242 0.12 -18.61 3.62
CA GLN A 242 1.19 -19.46 4.15
C GLN A 242 0.92 -19.89 5.58
N GLU A 243 0.43 -18.97 6.43
CA GLU A 243 0.03 -19.28 7.81
C GLU A 243 -1.13 -20.31 7.87
N SER A 244 -2.06 -20.27 6.91
CA SER A 244 -3.22 -21.16 6.85
C SER A 244 -2.88 -22.63 6.54
N ARG A 245 -1.64 -22.96 6.16
CA ARG A 245 -1.23 -24.32 5.70
C ARG A 245 -1.30 -25.39 6.79
N GLY A 246 -1.46 -25.02 8.07
CA GLY A 246 -1.52 -25.94 9.22
C GLY A 246 -2.92 -26.50 9.55
N GLY A 247 -4.01 -26.08 8.88
CA GLY A 247 -5.37 -26.50 9.17
C GLY A 247 -6.29 -26.38 7.96
N ALA A 248 -7.53 -26.90 8.06
CA ALA A 248 -8.55 -26.65 7.06
C ALA A 248 -8.85 -25.14 7.02
N PRO A 249 -8.69 -24.45 5.87
CA PRO A 249 -8.91 -23.03 5.80
C PRO A 249 -10.38 -22.71 6.07
N THR A 250 -10.62 -21.78 6.99
CA THR A 250 -11.96 -21.23 7.19
C THR A 250 -12.25 -20.28 6.04
N ARG A 251 -13.27 -20.60 5.26
CA ARG A 251 -13.69 -19.75 4.14
C ARG A 251 -14.38 -18.51 4.67
N LEU A 252 -13.91 -17.35 4.24
CA LEU A 252 -14.51 -16.06 4.57
C LEU A 252 -15.85 -15.88 3.87
N SER A 253 -16.76 -15.18 4.51
CA SER A 253 -18.10 -14.94 3.98
C SER A 253 -18.22 -13.78 3.00
N GLY A 254 -17.16 -13.02 2.78
CA GLY A 254 -17.18 -11.82 1.95
C GLY A 254 -15.97 -11.67 1.02
N PRO A 255 -15.85 -10.51 0.34
CA PRO A 255 -14.85 -10.29 -0.69
C PRO A 255 -13.45 -10.09 -0.13
N VAL A 256 -12.47 -10.47 -0.96
CA VAL A 256 -11.07 -10.07 -0.81
C VAL A 256 -10.76 -9.03 -1.89
N ILE A 257 -10.51 -7.80 -1.47
CA ILE A 257 -10.12 -6.68 -2.35
C ILE A 257 -8.60 -6.59 -2.38
N VAL A 258 -8.02 -6.89 -3.52
CA VAL A 258 -6.57 -6.85 -3.74
C VAL A 258 -6.18 -5.48 -4.25
N ALA A 259 -5.28 -4.79 -3.55
CA ALA A 259 -4.82 -3.45 -3.90
C ALA A 259 -3.31 -3.28 -3.66
N GLY A 260 -2.72 -2.24 -4.25
CA GLY A 260 -1.31 -1.87 -4.03
C GLY A 260 -0.29 -2.71 -4.78
N GLY A 261 -0.70 -3.74 -5.49
CA GLY A 261 0.15 -4.60 -6.33
C GLY A 261 -0.66 -5.33 -7.38
N ARG A 262 0.03 -5.91 -8.36
CA ARG A 262 -0.61 -6.72 -9.41
C ARG A 262 -1.04 -8.08 -8.85
N LEU A 263 -2.29 -8.45 -9.07
CA LEU A 263 -2.81 -9.76 -8.73
C LEU A 263 -2.43 -10.76 -9.82
N SER A 264 -1.71 -11.83 -9.47
CA SER A 264 -1.47 -12.95 -10.38
C SER A 264 -2.69 -13.88 -10.41
N VAL A 265 -2.90 -14.53 -11.58
CA VAL A 265 -3.95 -15.54 -11.74
C VAL A 265 -3.81 -16.66 -10.70
N ARG A 266 -2.59 -17.12 -10.44
CA ARG A 266 -2.30 -18.12 -9.40
C ARG A 266 -2.77 -17.71 -8.00
N LEU A 267 -2.47 -16.46 -7.58
CA LEU A 267 -2.91 -15.98 -6.26
C LEU A 267 -4.43 -15.86 -6.22
N ARG A 268 -5.07 -15.33 -7.28
CA ARG A 268 -6.53 -15.29 -7.40
C ARG A 268 -7.15 -16.68 -7.20
N ASP A 269 -6.65 -17.67 -7.93
CA ASP A 269 -7.20 -19.03 -7.90
C ASP A 269 -7.04 -19.66 -6.52
N LEU A 270 -5.89 -19.48 -5.87
CA LEU A 270 -5.67 -19.93 -4.48
C LEU A 270 -6.63 -19.26 -3.49
N LEU A 271 -6.90 -17.96 -3.66
CA LEU A 271 -7.85 -17.23 -2.81
C LEU A 271 -9.27 -17.75 -3.01
N LEU A 272 -9.70 -17.95 -4.26
CA LEU A 272 -11.03 -18.48 -4.59
C LEU A 272 -11.21 -19.92 -4.13
N GLU A 273 -10.19 -20.76 -4.27
CA GLU A 273 -10.23 -22.16 -3.83
C GLU A 273 -10.32 -22.28 -2.32
N LYS A 274 -9.46 -21.55 -1.58
CA LYS A 274 -9.19 -21.82 -0.17
C LYS A 274 -9.77 -20.82 0.80
N PHE A 275 -10.00 -19.57 0.36
CA PHE A 275 -10.12 -18.47 1.31
C PHE A 275 -11.44 -17.69 1.20
N CYS A 276 -11.93 -17.41 0.00
CA CYS A 276 -13.13 -16.59 -0.21
C CYS A 276 -13.93 -17.02 -1.44
N SER A 277 -15.12 -16.45 -1.60
CA SER A 277 -15.96 -16.69 -2.79
C SER A 277 -15.81 -15.63 -3.86
N GLU A 278 -15.20 -14.49 -3.53
CA GLU A 278 -15.10 -13.34 -4.40
C GLU A 278 -13.75 -12.63 -4.21
N VAL A 279 -13.06 -12.38 -5.31
CA VAL A 279 -11.81 -11.62 -5.34
C VAL A 279 -12.00 -10.41 -6.25
N LEU A 280 -11.76 -9.23 -5.73
CA LEU A 280 -11.85 -7.96 -6.45
C LEU A 280 -10.45 -7.34 -6.61
N ILE A 281 -10.22 -6.70 -7.75
CA ILE A 281 -9.01 -5.93 -8.04
C ILE A 281 -9.32 -4.45 -7.88
N ALA A 282 -8.66 -3.78 -6.94
CA ALA A 282 -8.73 -2.33 -6.78
C ALA A 282 -7.47 -1.66 -7.33
N TYR A 283 -7.64 -0.75 -8.26
CA TYR A 283 -6.56 0.08 -8.77
C TYR A 283 -6.76 1.54 -8.39
N GLY A 284 -5.67 2.17 -7.98
CA GLY A 284 -5.62 3.57 -7.57
C GLY A 284 -4.26 3.94 -7.02
N SER A 285 -4.13 5.17 -6.57
CA SER A 285 -2.89 5.69 -6.00
C SER A 285 -3.17 6.61 -4.82
N SER A 286 -2.13 6.92 -4.04
CA SER A 286 -2.24 7.95 -2.98
C SER A 286 -2.56 9.31 -3.55
N GLU A 287 -2.18 9.58 -4.80
CA GLU A 287 -2.37 10.86 -5.47
C GLU A 287 -3.82 11.06 -5.96
N THR A 288 -4.47 10.01 -6.47
CA THR A 288 -5.82 10.11 -7.06
C THR A 288 -6.94 9.52 -6.20
N GLY A 289 -6.60 8.61 -5.29
CA GLY A 289 -7.58 7.70 -4.68
C GLY A 289 -7.91 6.52 -5.61
N GLY A 290 -9.03 5.84 -5.37
CA GLY A 290 -9.47 4.69 -6.16
C GLY A 290 -9.90 5.09 -7.57
N ILE A 291 -9.45 4.34 -8.59
CA ILE A 291 -9.75 4.56 -10.01
C ILE A 291 -10.71 3.50 -10.52
N THR A 292 -10.46 2.22 -10.22
CA THR A 292 -11.31 1.09 -10.61
C THR A 292 -11.51 0.10 -9.47
N LEU A 293 -12.57 -0.70 -9.57
CA LEU A 293 -12.77 -1.95 -8.84
C LEU A 293 -13.41 -2.94 -9.80
N ALA A 294 -12.82 -4.12 -9.94
CA ALA A 294 -13.30 -5.14 -10.88
C ALA A 294 -13.27 -6.53 -10.24
N ASP A 295 -14.16 -7.41 -10.67
CA ASP A 295 -14.06 -8.84 -10.38
C ASP A 295 -12.78 -9.40 -11.00
N ALA A 296 -12.00 -10.15 -10.23
CA ALA A 296 -10.73 -10.71 -10.68
C ALA A 296 -10.88 -11.80 -11.77
N LEU A 297 -12.08 -12.29 -12.01
CA LEU A 297 -12.37 -13.17 -13.14
C LEU A 297 -12.16 -12.50 -14.50
N VAL A 298 -12.14 -11.17 -14.55
CA VAL A 298 -11.78 -10.42 -15.77
C VAL A 298 -10.39 -10.80 -16.31
N LEU A 299 -9.49 -11.29 -15.46
CA LEU A 299 -8.14 -11.73 -15.86
C LEU A 299 -8.14 -12.95 -16.77
N ASP A 300 -9.18 -13.75 -16.79
CA ASP A 300 -9.27 -14.96 -17.64
C ASP A 300 -9.38 -14.60 -19.12
N GLN A 301 -10.09 -13.51 -19.44
CA GLN A 301 -10.29 -13.04 -20.82
C GLN A 301 -9.29 -11.92 -21.18
N HIS A 302 -8.91 -11.11 -20.19
CA HIS A 302 -8.06 -9.95 -20.39
C HIS A 302 -6.94 -9.92 -19.35
N PRO A 303 -5.81 -10.63 -19.58
CA PRO A 303 -4.66 -10.58 -18.69
C PRO A 303 -4.17 -9.14 -18.46
N GLY A 304 -4.00 -8.77 -17.19
CA GLY A 304 -3.62 -7.40 -16.79
C GLY A 304 -4.78 -6.40 -16.68
N ALA A 305 -6.02 -6.82 -16.94
CA ALA A 305 -7.19 -5.95 -16.77
C ALA A 305 -7.39 -5.56 -15.28
N ILE A 306 -7.75 -4.30 -15.08
CA ILE A 306 -8.06 -3.71 -13.77
C ILE A 306 -9.50 -3.16 -13.72
N GLY A 307 -10.31 -3.42 -14.75
CA GLY A 307 -11.70 -2.98 -14.87
C GLY A 307 -11.88 -1.63 -15.54
N SER A 308 -13.11 -1.14 -15.52
CA SER A 308 -13.47 0.17 -16.06
C SER A 308 -13.36 1.25 -14.97
N PRO A 309 -13.10 2.52 -15.33
CA PRO A 309 -13.06 3.62 -14.38
C PRO A 309 -14.40 3.79 -13.67
N PHE A 310 -14.36 4.20 -12.40
CA PHE A 310 -15.58 4.66 -11.73
C PHE A 310 -16.22 5.83 -12.49
N PRO A 311 -17.54 6.02 -12.43
CA PRO A 311 -18.25 7.05 -13.21
C PRO A 311 -17.75 8.48 -13.01
N ASP A 312 -17.16 8.78 -11.86
CA ASP A 312 -16.61 10.09 -11.50
C ASP A 312 -15.08 10.19 -11.70
N VAL A 313 -14.48 9.22 -12.37
CA VAL A 313 -13.05 9.15 -12.67
C VAL A 313 -12.83 9.23 -14.18
N GLN A 314 -11.99 10.17 -14.60
CA GLN A 314 -11.55 10.26 -15.98
C GLN A 314 -10.20 9.54 -16.14
N VAL A 315 -10.10 8.66 -17.12
CA VAL A 315 -8.87 7.97 -17.50
C VAL A 315 -8.65 8.16 -19.00
N GLN A 316 -7.41 8.40 -19.37
CA GLN A 316 -6.98 8.48 -20.76
C GLN A 316 -5.65 7.74 -20.95
N ILE A 317 -5.49 7.15 -22.11
CA ILE A 317 -4.20 6.63 -22.57
C ILE A 317 -3.68 7.63 -23.61
N VAL A 318 -2.44 8.09 -23.42
CA VAL A 318 -1.87 9.15 -24.24
C VAL A 318 -0.51 8.80 -24.81
N ASP A 319 -0.16 9.44 -25.94
CA ASP A 319 1.18 9.38 -26.52
C ASP A 319 2.19 10.26 -25.76
N ALA A 320 3.43 10.32 -26.23
CA ALA A 320 4.48 11.15 -25.65
C ALA A 320 4.17 12.67 -25.72
N ASN A 321 3.28 13.10 -26.61
CA ASN A 321 2.85 14.49 -26.77
C ASN A 321 1.56 14.81 -25.98
N GLY A 322 1.04 13.85 -25.19
CA GLY A 322 -0.19 14.01 -24.41
C GLY A 322 -1.48 13.89 -25.23
N ARG A 323 -1.44 13.43 -26.49
CA ARG A 323 -2.62 13.21 -27.33
C ARG A 323 -3.26 11.87 -26.97
N THR A 324 -4.58 11.87 -26.79
CA THR A 324 -5.34 10.65 -26.47
C THR A 324 -5.27 9.64 -27.62
N LEU A 325 -4.97 8.40 -27.28
CA LEU A 325 -4.87 7.27 -28.20
C LEU A 325 -6.22 6.53 -28.32
N PRO A 326 -6.50 5.91 -29.47
CA PRO A 326 -7.72 5.10 -29.64
C PRO A 326 -7.66 3.80 -28.85
N PRO A 327 -8.83 3.15 -28.58
CA PRO A 327 -8.88 1.86 -27.93
C PRO A 327 -7.96 0.83 -28.60
N GLY A 328 -7.39 -0.08 -27.78
CA GLY A 328 -6.44 -1.10 -28.21
C GLY A 328 -5.01 -0.61 -28.44
N THR A 329 -4.74 0.70 -28.31
CA THR A 329 -3.41 1.26 -28.51
C THR A 329 -2.69 1.50 -27.19
N PRO A 330 -1.50 0.89 -26.95
CA PRO A 330 -0.70 1.11 -25.76
C PRO A 330 -0.16 2.55 -25.65
N GLY A 331 -0.16 3.10 -24.43
CA GLY A 331 0.39 4.40 -24.14
C GLY A 331 0.47 4.68 -22.65
N ARG A 332 0.81 5.91 -22.29
CA ARG A 332 0.89 6.36 -20.89
C ARG A 332 -0.52 6.57 -20.32
N LEU A 333 -0.78 5.94 -19.20
CA LEU A 333 -2.01 6.18 -18.46
C LEU A 333 -1.97 7.53 -17.74
N ARG A 334 -3.05 8.30 -17.82
CA ARG A 334 -3.32 9.43 -16.93
C ARG A 334 -4.72 9.37 -16.36
N ALA A 335 -4.86 9.83 -15.11
CA ALA A 335 -6.14 9.82 -14.42
C ALA A 335 -6.43 11.16 -13.76
N LYS A 336 -7.72 11.53 -13.67
CA LYS A 336 -8.20 12.74 -13.02
C LYS A 336 -9.45 12.44 -12.22
N THR A 337 -9.46 12.84 -10.95
CA THR A 337 -10.60 12.71 -10.05
C THR A 337 -10.81 14.02 -9.30
N SER A 338 -11.99 14.21 -8.71
CA SER A 338 -12.24 15.34 -7.79
C SER A 338 -11.41 15.25 -6.49
N SER A 339 -10.71 14.14 -6.29
CA SER A 339 -9.85 13.85 -5.12
C SER A 339 -8.37 13.76 -5.49
N THR A 340 -7.99 14.15 -6.72
CA THR A 340 -6.58 14.22 -7.13
C THR A 340 -5.86 15.25 -6.28
N ALA A 341 -4.73 14.85 -5.68
CA ALA A 341 -3.89 15.75 -4.91
C ALA A 341 -3.25 16.83 -5.81
N PRO A 342 -2.91 17.99 -5.27
CA PRO A 342 -2.32 19.07 -6.08
C PRO A 342 -0.87 18.81 -6.50
N GLY A 343 -0.18 17.89 -5.81
CA GLY A 343 1.22 17.55 -6.04
C GLY A 343 1.86 16.87 -4.86
N TYR A 344 3.18 16.72 -4.90
CA TYR A 344 3.99 16.20 -3.81
C TYR A 344 4.49 17.32 -2.91
N LEU A 345 4.55 17.07 -1.61
CA LEU A 345 5.09 18.02 -0.65
C LEU A 345 6.59 18.22 -0.90
N ASN A 346 7.01 19.48 -1.00
CA ASN A 346 8.40 19.90 -1.16
C ASN A 346 9.16 19.28 -2.34
N ASP A 347 8.47 18.65 -3.28
CA ASP A 347 9.08 18.08 -4.48
C ASP A 347 8.42 18.64 -5.75
N ARG A 348 8.88 19.84 -6.15
CA ARG A 348 8.40 20.52 -7.35
C ARG A 348 8.77 19.77 -8.63
N VAL A 349 9.92 19.11 -8.65
CA VAL A 349 10.39 18.34 -9.81
C VAL A 349 9.50 17.13 -10.04
N ALA A 350 9.29 16.31 -9.02
CA ALA A 350 8.38 15.18 -9.13
C ALA A 350 6.94 15.63 -9.39
N THR A 351 6.50 16.75 -8.80
CA THR A 351 5.17 17.31 -9.08
C THR A 351 5.03 17.67 -10.57
N ALA A 352 5.97 18.40 -11.15
CA ALA A 352 5.92 18.74 -12.56
C ALA A 352 5.99 17.52 -13.50
N LEU A 353 6.66 16.44 -13.07
CA LEU A 353 6.77 15.20 -13.84
C LEU A 353 5.47 14.39 -13.85
N HIS A 354 4.77 14.37 -12.72
CA HIS A 354 3.61 13.48 -12.52
C HIS A 354 2.26 14.18 -12.55
N PHE A 355 2.22 15.52 -12.46
CA PHE A 355 0.97 16.29 -12.49
C PHE A 355 1.01 17.36 -13.57
N ALA A 356 0.06 17.33 -14.47
CA ALA A 356 -0.09 18.35 -15.53
C ALA A 356 -1.57 18.59 -15.82
N GLU A 357 -2.00 19.83 -15.85
CA GLU A 357 -3.37 20.25 -16.22
C GLU A 357 -4.48 19.56 -15.42
N GLY A 358 -4.22 19.24 -14.15
CA GLY A 358 -5.13 18.51 -13.27
C GLY A 358 -5.17 17.00 -13.52
N TRP A 359 -4.35 16.47 -14.42
CA TRP A 359 -4.12 15.04 -14.60
C TRP A 359 -2.96 14.55 -13.75
N PHE A 360 -3.08 13.35 -13.25
CA PHE A 360 -2.00 12.60 -12.61
C PHE A 360 -1.52 11.48 -13.53
N TYR A 361 -0.21 11.36 -13.68
CA TYR A 361 0.48 10.34 -14.46
C TYR A 361 1.17 9.37 -13.51
N PRO A 362 0.60 8.19 -13.24
CA PRO A 362 1.17 7.20 -12.31
C PRO A 362 2.47 6.56 -12.81
N GLY A 363 2.82 6.75 -14.09
CA GLY A 363 3.93 6.09 -14.76
C GLY A 363 3.58 4.67 -15.23
N ASP A 364 2.29 4.35 -15.31
CA ASP A 364 1.81 3.07 -15.84
C ASP A 364 1.60 3.16 -17.36
N ILE A 365 2.01 2.11 -18.08
CA ILE A 365 1.70 1.89 -19.49
C ILE A 365 0.46 1.00 -19.55
N ALA A 366 -0.53 1.42 -20.30
CA ALA A 366 -1.81 0.73 -20.39
C ALA A 366 -2.45 0.90 -21.78
N GLN A 367 -3.52 0.16 -22.02
CA GLN A 367 -4.46 0.38 -23.11
C GLN A 367 -5.89 0.31 -22.57
N ILE A 368 -6.84 0.92 -23.28
CA ILE A 368 -8.27 0.74 -23.02
C ILE A 368 -8.81 -0.19 -24.09
N SER A 369 -9.49 -1.27 -23.71
CA SER A 369 -10.13 -2.19 -24.67
C SER A 369 -11.33 -1.53 -25.35
N TYR A 370 -11.86 -2.14 -26.40
CA TYR A 370 -13.07 -1.65 -27.08
C TYR A 370 -14.31 -1.69 -26.17
N GLU A 371 -14.29 -2.54 -25.12
CA GLU A 371 -15.35 -2.64 -24.09
C GLU A 371 -15.14 -1.63 -22.94
N GLY A 372 -14.07 -0.81 -22.99
CA GLY A 372 -13.78 0.21 -21.99
C GLY A 372 -13.00 -0.30 -20.77
N LEU A 373 -12.43 -1.51 -20.82
CA LEU A 373 -11.57 -2.05 -19.77
C LEU A 373 -10.17 -1.45 -19.86
N ILE A 374 -9.61 -1.03 -18.72
CA ILE A 374 -8.21 -0.63 -18.62
C ILE A 374 -7.38 -1.90 -18.43
N ILE A 375 -6.39 -2.11 -19.29
CA ILE A 375 -5.46 -3.23 -19.26
C ILE A 375 -4.05 -2.66 -18.99
N LEU A 376 -3.47 -2.97 -17.85
CA LEU A 376 -2.11 -2.57 -17.50
C LEU A 376 -1.10 -3.48 -18.21
N LEU A 377 -0.15 -2.87 -18.89
CA LEU A 377 0.92 -3.55 -19.64
C LEU A 377 2.26 -3.50 -18.89
N GLY A 378 2.41 -2.61 -17.90
CA GLY A 378 3.62 -2.47 -17.10
C GLY A 378 3.81 -1.04 -16.60
N ARG A 379 5.01 -0.76 -16.11
CA ARG A 379 5.41 0.60 -15.72
C ARG A 379 6.46 1.14 -16.68
N GLU A 380 6.42 2.44 -16.91
CA GLU A 380 7.44 3.13 -17.70
C GLU A 380 8.85 2.93 -17.09
N ALA A 381 8.96 3.01 -15.77
CA ALA A 381 10.21 2.79 -15.03
C ALA A 381 10.65 1.31 -14.97
N ASP A 382 9.73 0.37 -15.17
CA ASP A 382 10.03 -1.07 -15.20
C ASP A 382 10.30 -1.57 -16.64
N THR A 383 10.42 -0.65 -17.60
CA THR A 383 10.82 -0.99 -18.96
C THR A 383 12.35 -1.13 -19.02
N LEU A 384 12.82 -2.33 -19.21
CA LEU A 384 14.24 -2.63 -19.43
C LEU A 384 14.58 -2.35 -20.89
N ASN A 385 15.68 -1.64 -21.11
CA ASN A 385 16.23 -1.41 -22.46
C ASN A 385 17.52 -2.21 -22.63
N ILE A 386 17.46 -3.28 -23.37
CA ILE A 386 18.59 -4.18 -23.65
C ILE A 386 18.93 -4.08 -25.13
N GLY A 387 20.00 -3.37 -25.44
CA GLY A 387 20.46 -3.22 -26.83
C GLY A 387 19.41 -2.57 -27.76
N GLY A 388 18.57 -1.67 -27.24
CA GLY A 388 17.49 -1.02 -28.00
C GLY A 388 16.14 -1.77 -27.93
N VAL A 389 16.11 -3.00 -27.42
CA VAL A 389 14.89 -3.76 -27.21
C VAL A 389 14.25 -3.35 -25.88
N LYS A 390 13.00 -2.87 -25.92
CA LYS A 390 12.23 -2.51 -24.73
C LYS A 390 11.45 -3.71 -24.24
N LEU A 391 11.70 -4.12 -23.00
CA LEU A 391 11.09 -5.28 -22.34
C LEU A 391 10.36 -4.85 -21.07
N SER A 392 9.23 -5.47 -20.81
CA SER A 392 8.53 -5.32 -19.53
C SER A 392 9.18 -6.23 -18.49
N ALA A 393 9.89 -5.64 -17.53
CA ALA A 393 10.45 -6.40 -16.41
C ALA A 393 9.35 -7.15 -15.63
N THR A 394 8.17 -6.56 -15.49
CA THR A 394 7.04 -7.17 -14.79
C THR A 394 6.56 -8.44 -15.48
N GLU A 395 6.48 -8.45 -16.83
CA GLU A 395 6.09 -9.66 -17.58
C GLU A 395 7.11 -10.78 -17.44
N ILE A 396 8.41 -10.45 -17.44
CA ILE A 396 9.49 -11.42 -17.22
C ILE A 396 9.39 -12.01 -15.80
N ASP A 397 9.21 -11.15 -14.78
CA ASP A 397 9.05 -11.59 -13.39
C ASP A 397 7.86 -12.55 -13.23
N GLU A 398 6.74 -12.25 -13.88
CA GLU A 398 5.54 -13.09 -13.80
C GLU A 398 5.72 -14.42 -14.51
N ALA A 399 6.32 -14.40 -15.69
CA ALA A 399 6.63 -15.62 -16.42
C ALA A 399 7.56 -16.54 -15.61
N ALA A 400 8.56 -15.97 -14.92
CA ALA A 400 9.43 -16.72 -14.04
C ALA A 400 8.69 -17.24 -12.80
N ARG A 401 7.92 -16.40 -12.12
CA ARG A 401 7.14 -16.80 -10.91
C ARG A 401 6.01 -17.79 -11.19
N SER A 402 5.55 -17.89 -12.43
CA SER A 402 4.55 -18.90 -12.81
C SER A 402 5.10 -20.32 -12.82
N GLN A 403 6.43 -20.49 -12.86
CA GLN A 403 7.06 -21.80 -12.89
C GLN A 403 7.04 -22.47 -11.51
N VAL A 404 6.78 -23.79 -11.50
CA VAL A 404 6.70 -24.57 -10.26
C VAL A 404 8.06 -24.60 -9.59
N GLY A 405 8.11 -24.29 -8.29
CA GLY A 405 9.33 -24.25 -7.49
C GLY A 405 10.06 -22.92 -7.50
N VAL A 406 9.61 -21.92 -8.28
CA VAL A 406 10.03 -20.53 -8.17
C VAL A 406 9.17 -19.82 -7.13
N GLU A 407 9.80 -19.25 -6.12
CA GLU A 407 9.12 -18.50 -5.03
C GLU A 407 8.99 -17.02 -5.38
N ASP A 408 10.08 -16.43 -5.90
CA ASP A 408 10.10 -15.05 -6.36
C ASP A 408 11.11 -14.84 -7.49
N ALA A 409 10.90 -13.79 -8.31
CA ALA A 409 11.78 -13.44 -9.40
C ALA A 409 11.78 -11.93 -9.66
N CYS A 410 12.92 -11.41 -10.13
CA CYS A 410 13.10 -10.02 -10.49
C CYS A 410 14.03 -9.89 -11.70
N ALA A 411 13.53 -9.41 -12.82
CA ALA A 411 14.31 -9.06 -13.99
C ALA A 411 15.05 -7.73 -13.77
N ILE A 412 16.34 -7.72 -14.00
CA ILE A 412 17.22 -6.57 -13.79
C ILE A 412 18.17 -6.40 -14.97
N VAL A 413 18.75 -5.22 -15.07
CA VAL A 413 19.81 -4.91 -16.05
C VAL A 413 21.14 -4.88 -15.33
N LEU A 414 22.07 -5.70 -15.77
CA LEU A 414 23.44 -5.71 -15.25
C LEU A 414 24.41 -5.15 -16.29
N PRO A 415 25.53 -4.52 -15.86
CA PRO A 415 26.61 -4.18 -16.74
C PRO A 415 27.16 -5.45 -17.44
N ASP A 416 27.47 -5.37 -18.72
CA ASP A 416 28.15 -6.42 -19.43
C ASP A 416 29.69 -6.18 -19.40
N ARG A 417 30.49 -7.22 -19.66
CA ARG A 417 31.94 -7.15 -19.62
C ARG A 417 32.57 -6.27 -20.73
N GLY A 418 31.75 -5.69 -21.62
CA GLY A 418 32.08 -4.67 -22.62
C GLY A 418 31.35 -3.36 -22.35
N GLU A 419 31.25 -2.49 -23.36
CA GLU A 419 30.39 -1.27 -23.28
C GLU A 419 28.93 -1.62 -23.55
N GLY A 420 28.26 -2.33 -22.61
CA GLY A 420 26.89 -2.75 -22.79
C GLY A 420 26.18 -3.13 -21.52
N VAL A 421 24.94 -3.56 -21.68
CA VAL A 421 24.09 -4.08 -20.60
C VAL A 421 23.49 -5.41 -21.01
N ARG A 422 23.26 -6.29 -20.03
CA ARG A 422 22.65 -7.61 -20.24
C ARG A 422 21.45 -7.79 -19.33
N LEU A 423 20.50 -8.60 -19.79
CA LEU A 423 19.37 -9.04 -18.97
C LEU A 423 19.84 -10.09 -17.96
N ALA A 424 19.46 -9.90 -16.71
CA ALA A 424 19.57 -10.92 -15.67
C ALA A 424 18.25 -11.08 -14.96
N ILE A 425 17.94 -12.29 -14.50
CA ILE A 425 16.74 -12.61 -13.75
C ILE A 425 17.19 -13.18 -12.41
N ALA A 426 17.09 -12.41 -11.35
CA ALA A 426 17.33 -12.87 -10.00
C ALA A 426 16.14 -13.73 -9.55
N VAL A 427 16.38 -14.93 -9.02
CA VAL A 427 15.34 -15.92 -8.72
C VAL A 427 15.57 -16.54 -7.36
N ALA A 428 14.55 -16.47 -6.50
CA ALA A 428 14.47 -17.22 -5.26
C ALA A 428 13.58 -18.44 -5.45
N GLY A 429 13.96 -19.59 -4.89
CA GLY A 429 13.21 -20.84 -4.99
C GLY A 429 14.07 -22.09 -4.95
N GLN A 430 13.51 -23.20 -5.37
CA GLN A 430 14.21 -24.50 -5.42
C GLN A 430 15.26 -24.51 -6.53
N MET A 431 16.48 -24.96 -6.25
CA MET A 431 17.61 -24.93 -7.20
C MET A 431 17.31 -25.68 -8.51
N ASP A 432 16.57 -26.79 -8.45
CA ASP A 432 16.21 -27.54 -9.66
C ASP A 432 15.25 -26.76 -10.55
N ALA A 433 14.30 -26.02 -9.95
CA ALA A 433 13.40 -25.12 -10.67
C ALA A 433 14.18 -23.95 -11.30
N ILE A 434 15.14 -23.38 -10.56
CA ILE A 434 15.98 -22.28 -11.05
C ILE A 434 16.81 -22.74 -12.24
N ARG A 435 17.41 -23.94 -12.20
CA ARG A 435 18.19 -24.52 -13.30
C ARG A 435 17.37 -24.81 -14.55
N SER A 436 16.08 -25.19 -14.38
CA SER A 436 15.18 -25.47 -15.49
C SER A 436 14.47 -24.24 -16.06
N LEU A 437 14.65 -23.08 -15.42
CA LEU A 437 13.96 -21.85 -15.78
C LEU A 437 14.31 -21.30 -17.18
N PRO A 438 15.59 -21.28 -17.65
CA PRO A 438 15.91 -20.71 -18.95
C PRO A 438 15.11 -21.32 -20.13
N PRO A 439 15.09 -22.64 -20.35
CA PRO A 439 14.29 -23.20 -21.45
C PRO A 439 12.78 -22.96 -21.30
N GLN A 440 12.29 -22.90 -20.07
CA GLN A 440 10.85 -22.62 -19.81
C GLN A 440 10.50 -21.18 -20.19
N LEU A 441 11.36 -20.20 -19.83
CA LEU A 441 11.16 -18.80 -20.22
C LEU A 441 11.28 -18.62 -21.73
N ARG A 442 12.21 -19.31 -22.39
CA ARG A 442 12.30 -19.28 -23.85
C ARG A 442 11.05 -19.79 -24.54
N ALA A 443 10.42 -20.83 -23.99
CA ALA A 443 9.17 -21.37 -24.52
C ALA A 443 7.99 -20.40 -24.36
N THR A 444 7.92 -19.69 -23.24
CA THR A 444 6.82 -18.75 -22.93
C THR A 444 7.06 -17.34 -23.48
N MET A 445 8.32 -16.94 -23.62
CA MET A 445 8.75 -15.61 -24.07
C MET A 445 9.87 -15.72 -25.12
N PRO A 446 9.60 -16.20 -26.34
CA PRO A 446 10.64 -16.45 -27.34
C PRO A 446 11.37 -15.19 -27.82
N GLY A 447 10.82 -14.00 -27.58
CA GLY A 447 11.42 -12.70 -27.92
C GLY A 447 12.41 -12.14 -26.91
N LEU A 448 12.73 -12.85 -25.81
CA LEU A 448 13.74 -12.39 -24.86
C LEU A 448 15.14 -12.38 -25.50
N PRO A 449 15.94 -11.30 -25.26
CA PRO A 449 17.36 -11.33 -25.60
C PRO A 449 18.07 -12.39 -24.74
N PRO A 450 19.37 -12.70 -25.01
CA PRO A 450 20.16 -13.54 -24.11
C PRO A 450 20.11 -13.02 -22.67
N PHE A 451 19.93 -13.92 -21.72
CA PHE A 451 19.81 -13.57 -20.31
C PHE A 451 20.57 -14.55 -19.42
N SER A 452 20.78 -14.14 -18.17
CA SER A 452 21.35 -14.99 -17.14
C SER A 452 20.35 -15.14 -16.00
N VAL A 453 20.27 -16.33 -15.39
CA VAL A 453 19.53 -16.54 -14.16
C VAL A 453 20.48 -16.52 -12.98
N VAL A 454 20.18 -15.68 -11.99
CA VAL A 454 20.99 -15.48 -10.78
C VAL A 454 20.19 -15.98 -9.57
N PRO A 455 20.59 -17.12 -8.97
CA PRO A 455 19.97 -17.60 -7.74
C PRO A 455 20.20 -16.59 -6.60
N VAL A 456 19.14 -16.28 -5.87
CA VAL A 456 19.17 -15.41 -4.68
C VAL A 456 18.38 -16.05 -3.55
N SER A 457 18.74 -15.73 -2.31
CA SER A 457 17.97 -16.19 -1.14
C SER A 457 16.64 -15.47 -1.01
N LEU A 458 16.58 -14.19 -1.43
CA LEU A 458 15.41 -13.34 -1.33
C LEU A 458 15.48 -12.24 -2.40
N VAL A 459 14.33 -11.90 -2.99
CA VAL A 459 14.16 -10.67 -3.76
C VAL A 459 13.70 -9.56 -2.80
N PRO A 460 14.47 -8.45 -2.63
CA PRO A 460 14.13 -7.41 -1.68
C PRO A 460 12.87 -6.66 -2.12
N ARG A 461 11.82 -6.73 -1.30
CA ARG A 461 10.55 -6.07 -1.56
C ARG A 461 10.17 -5.14 -0.41
N ASN A 462 9.67 -3.97 -0.75
CA ASN A 462 9.09 -3.06 0.24
C ASN A 462 7.74 -3.59 0.77
N SER A 463 7.13 -2.89 1.74
CA SER A 463 5.83 -3.28 2.34
C SER A 463 4.67 -3.38 1.34
N MET A 464 4.80 -2.74 0.17
CA MET A 464 3.83 -2.81 -0.93
C MET A 464 4.17 -3.92 -1.93
N GLY A 465 5.20 -4.74 -1.66
CA GLY A 465 5.64 -5.82 -2.55
C GLY A 465 6.45 -5.36 -3.77
N LYS A 466 6.91 -4.10 -3.82
CA LYS A 466 7.68 -3.55 -4.95
C LYS A 466 9.18 -3.71 -4.71
N VAL A 467 9.93 -3.95 -5.78
CA VAL A 467 11.40 -4.02 -5.81
C VAL A 467 11.96 -2.72 -6.35
N ASN A 468 13.00 -2.18 -5.70
CA ASN A 468 13.87 -1.18 -6.29
C ASN A 468 14.89 -1.90 -7.18
N ARG A 469 14.60 -2.01 -8.48
CA ARG A 469 15.40 -2.80 -9.43
C ARG A 469 16.80 -2.24 -9.63
N GLU A 470 16.95 -0.93 -9.58
CA GLU A 470 18.23 -0.26 -9.78
C GLU A 470 19.19 -0.56 -8.62
N GLU A 471 18.72 -0.38 -7.39
CA GLU A 471 19.48 -0.72 -6.17
C GLU A 471 19.80 -2.23 -6.11
N PHE A 472 18.82 -3.06 -6.40
CA PHE A 472 19.01 -4.50 -6.40
C PHE A 472 19.99 -4.97 -7.50
N ALA A 473 19.95 -4.33 -8.68
CA ALA A 473 20.91 -4.61 -9.73
C ALA A 473 22.35 -4.23 -9.32
N GLN A 474 22.52 -3.12 -8.58
CA GLN A 474 23.83 -2.73 -8.04
C GLN A 474 24.33 -3.76 -7.02
N GLU A 475 23.49 -4.19 -6.07
CA GLU A 475 23.84 -5.25 -5.11
C GLU A 475 24.27 -6.54 -5.80
N ILE A 476 23.53 -6.99 -6.80
CA ILE A 476 23.86 -8.19 -7.58
C ILE A 476 25.16 -7.99 -8.36
N ALA A 477 25.37 -6.81 -8.96
CA ALA A 477 26.61 -6.51 -9.67
C ALA A 477 27.82 -6.55 -8.75
N GLU A 478 27.74 -5.99 -7.54
CA GLU A 478 28.80 -6.03 -6.53
C GLU A 478 29.11 -7.47 -6.09
N LEU A 479 28.09 -8.30 -5.84
CA LEU A 479 28.26 -9.72 -5.52
C LEU A 479 28.97 -10.48 -6.65
N LEU A 480 28.65 -10.17 -7.90
CA LEU A 480 29.29 -10.80 -9.06
C LEU A 480 30.75 -10.38 -9.29
N HIS A 481 31.15 -9.23 -8.77
CA HIS A 481 32.55 -8.74 -8.83
C HIS A 481 33.40 -9.22 -7.66
N ASN A 482 32.80 -9.76 -6.59
CA ASN A 482 33.50 -10.28 -5.41
C ASN A 482 33.26 -11.79 -5.24
N PRO A 483 34.16 -12.66 -5.79
CA PRO A 483 34.00 -14.12 -5.75
C PRO A 483 33.95 -14.71 -4.34
N GLU A 484 34.58 -14.07 -3.34
CA GLU A 484 34.57 -14.53 -1.95
C GLU A 484 33.22 -14.24 -1.28
N ALA A 485 32.61 -13.09 -1.58
CA ALA A 485 31.24 -12.77 -1.12
C ALA A 485 30.19 -13.66 -1.81
N ALA A 486 30.41 -13.99 -3.09
CA ALA A 486 29.54 -14.90 -3.85
C ALA A 486 29.60 -16.35 -3.30
N ALA A 487 30.78 -16.82 -2.87
CA ALA A 487 30.93 -18.15 -2.28
C ALA A 487 30.31 -18.30 -0.88
N ALA A 488 30.14 -17.20 -0.15
CA ALA A 488 29.46 -17.19 1.15
C ALA A 488 27.94 -17.36 1.04
N VAL A 489 27.36 -17.08 -0.14
CA VAL A 489 25.95 -17.36 -0.43
C VAL A 489 25.87 -18.77 -1.02
N SER A 490 25.46 -19.75 -0.21
CA SER A 490 25.39 -21.16 -0.61
C SER A 490 24.54 -21.34 -1.88
N GLY A 491 25.17 -21.84 -2.96
CA GLY A 491 24.50 -22.12 -4.24
C GLY A 491 24.58 -21.00 -5.29
N PHE A 492 25.37 -19.95 -5.07
CA PHE A 492 25.53 -18.85 -6.03
C PHE A 492 26.33 -19.33 -7.27
N SER A 493 25.63 -19.60 -8.34
CA SER A 493 26.20 -19.86 -9.66
C SER A 493 25.33 -19.24 -10.74
N ILE A 494 25.92 -18.45 -11.63
CA ILE A 494 25.19 -17.89 -12.76
C ILE A 494 24.84 -19.02 -13.71
N ILE A 495 23.56 -19.17 -14.03
CA ILE A 495 23.07 -20.08 -15.04
C ILE A 495 22.91 -19.24 -16.32
N GLN A 496 23.67 -19.54 -17.34
CA GLN A 496 23.53 -18.92 -18.67
C GLN A 496 22.44 -19.62 -19.46
N ASP A 497 21.69 -18.85 -20.23
CA ASP A 497 20.67 -19.32 -21.15
C ASP A 497 21.27 -20.04 -22.34
#